data_5a948b56867d3463eeddea488a7a7dab
#
_entry.id   5a948b56867d3463eeddea488a7a7dab
#
_cell.length_a   1.000
_cell.length_b   1.000
_cell.length_c   1.000
_cell.angle_alpha   90.00
_cell.angle_beta   90.00
_cell.angle_gamma   90.00
#
_symmetry.space_group_name_H-M   'P 1'
#
loop_
_entity.id
_entity.type
_entity.pdbx_description
1 polymer ?
#
loop_
_entity_poly.entity_id
_entity_poly.type
_entity_poly.pdbx_seq_one_letter_code
_entity_poly.pdbx_strand_id
1 'polypeptide(L)'
;MENNFIVKYNGAFMIKYHNNLNKIALKDFNQRELSIFFAVCSIMKEQGISELEISFSDLENIIGIPFKDKNELVTYIRNTNRKLLNLKTEIANDGVYIDFVLFRTFITDTNKNILTVKVNEDFAYILNDLTQNFTLFELKEFNLLTSIYAKHLYRLLKQFRYTGYYKVEISEFKRLFDVPSSYQMNDINKRVLNPAIKEVKKFFSSLTLTKEKEGKRIKYLKFTFDKEKRSIANEDSIIDISIDQSNLALIDQRKADVLCPKCGKPLFLLTKKDGSTFWGHPDYNDHEGNCKQSYSTKEAIEIDREKKLKVLEAEKNRSSIEIEVKDLINQHKDIVKLVDFGKEFLLIEQVKKEDLFQNIPVTKIKINSNTIAILKQCIDEWS
;
A
#
# COMPACT_ATOMS: atom_id res chain seq x y z
N MET A 1 -23.73 8.05 -11.75
CA MET A 1 -22.48 7.36 -12.15
C MET A 1 -22.22 6.33 -11.07
N GLU A 2 -22.47 5.06 -11.41
CA GLU A 2 -22.30 3.94 -10.47
C GLU A 2 -20.81 3.67 -10.31
N ASN A 3 -20.25 4.05 -9.15
CA ASN A 3 -18.88 3.69 -8.79
C ASN A 3 -18.86 2.22 -8.32
N ASN A 4 -18.85 1.28 -9.27
CA ASN A 4 -18.69 -0.15 -9.03
C ASN A 4 -17.20 -0.53 -8.87
N PHE A 5 -16.51 -0.03 -7.85
CA PHE A 5 -15.12 -0.41 -7.57
C PHE A 5 -14.92 -1.20 -6.28
N ILE A 6 -15.92 -1.99 -5.87
CA ILE A 6 -15.73 -2.91 -4.75
C ILE A 6 -15.24 -4.24 -5.31
N VAL A 7 -13.93 -4.46 -5.31
CA VAL A 7 -13.32 -5.73 -5.76
C VAL A 7 -13.61 -6.81 -4.74
N LYS A 8 -14.53 -7.73 -5.07
CA LYS A 8 -14.74 -8.97 -4.33
C LYS A 8 -13.88 -10.05 -4.95
N TYR A 9 -13.01 -10.67 -4.17
CA TYR A 9 -12.29 -11.86 -4.59
C TYR A 9 -13.14 -13.10 -4.27
N ASN A 10 -13.56 -13.86 -5.28
CA ASN A 10 -14.49 -15.00 -5.13
C ASN A 10 -15.73 -14.68 -4.27
N GLY A 11 -16.26 -13.44 -4.34
CA GLY A 11 -17.38 -12.98 -3.53
C GLY A 11 -17.04 -12.57 -2.08
N ALA A 12 -15.78 -12.67 -1.65
CA ALA A 12 -15.32 -12.27 -0.30
C ALA A 12 -14.55 -10.95 -0.31
N PHE A 13 -14.67 -10.19 0.77
CA PHE A 13 -13.85 -8.99 1.00
C PHE A 13 -12.52 -9.42 1.62
N MET A 14 -11.45 -9.28 0.84
CA MET A 14 -10.10 -9.59 1.29
C MET A 14 -9.42 -8.36 1.86
N ILE A 15 -8.77 -8.51 2.99
CA ILE A 15 -7.89 -7.51 3.60
C ILE A 15 -6.47 -7.85 3.20
N LYS A 16 -5.76 -6.88 2.62
CA LYS A 16 -4.34 -6.99 2.29
C LYS A 16 -3.64 -5.71 2.70
N TYR A 17 -2.57 -5.81 3.45
CA TYR A 17 -1.77 -4.67 3.91
C TYR A 17 -0.33 -5.09 4.22
N HIS A 18 0.59 -4.12 4.18
CA HIS A 18 2.00 -4.36 4.49
C HIS A 18 2.20 -4.79 5.95
N ASN A 19 3.12 -5.72 6.20
CA ASN A 19 3.38 -6.31 7.53
C ASN A 19 3.74 -5.27 8.60
N ASN A 20 4.20 -4.08 8.22
CA ASN A 20 4.44 -2.98 9.15
C ASN A 20 3.19 -2.58 9.94
N LEU A 21 1.99 -2.73 9.37
CA LEU A 21 0.74 -2.47 10.09
C LEU A 21 0.55 -3.42 11.30
N ASN A 22 1.13 -4.62 11.27
CA ASN A 22 1.10 -5.55 12.40
C ASN A 22 2.02 -5.15 13.56
N LYS A 23 3.00 -4.27 13.33
CA LYS A 23 3.86 -3.71 14.37
C LYS A 23 3.17 -2.57 15.15
N ILE A 24 2.05 -2.07 14.63
CA ILE A 24 1.27 -0.98 15.24
C ILE A 24 0.36 -1.55 16.32
N ALA A 25 0.47 -1.04 17.54
CA ALA A 25 -0.46 -1.34 18.61
C ALA A 25 -1.77 -0.57 18.38
N LEU A 26 -2.83 -1.30 18.05
CA LEU A 26 -4.18 -0.73 17.87
C LEU A 26 -4.86 -0.63 19.26
N LYS A 27 -4.35 0.31 20.08
CA LYS A 27 -4.82 0.54 21.43
C LYS A 27 -6.22 1.17 21.43
N ASP A 28 -6.97 0.88 22.49
CA ASP A 28 -8.30 1.44 22.74
C ASP A 28 -9.37 1.14 21.67
N PHE A 29 -9.04 0.37 20.62
CA PHE A 29 -10.04 -0.05 19.65
C PHE A 29 -10.92 -1.17 20.20
N ASN A 30 -12.23 -1.05 20.02
CA ASN A 30 -13.14 -2.17 20.26
C ASN A 30 -13.33 -3.01 18.98
N GLN A 31 -14.06 -4.12 19.09
CA GLN A 31 -14.26 -5.08 18.00
C GLN A 31 -14.88 -4.45 16.74
N ARG A 32 -15.92 -3.61 16.91
CA ARG A 32 -16.61 -2.96 15.78
C ARG A 32 -15.75 -1.91 15.10
N GLU A 33 -15.00 -1.14 15.90
CA GLU A 33 -14.06 -0.14 15.37
C GLU A 33 -12.92 -0.79 14.56
N LEU A 34 -12.40 -1.95 15.01
CA LEU A 34 -11.44 -2.71 14.20
C LEU A 34 -12.06 -3.24 12.91
N SER A 35 -13.33 -3.66 12.95
CA SER A 35 -14.04 -4.11 11.74
C SER A 35 -14.24 -2.98 10.74
N ILE A 36 -14.56 -1.77 11.20
CA ILE A 36 -14.64 -0.56 10.36
C ILE A 36 -13.27 -0.23 9.76
N PHE A 37 -12.21 -0.21 10.58
CA PHE A 37 -10.85 0.06 10.12
C PHE A 37 -10.42 -0.90 9.02
N PHE A 38 -10.58 -2.20 9.23
CA PHE A 38 -10.17 -3.19 8.23
C PHE A 38 -11.11 -3.25 7.02
N ALA A 39 -12.39 -2.87 7.16
CA ALA A 39 -13.27 -2.67 6.00
C ALA A 39 -12.75 -1.53 5.10
N VAL A 40 -12.37 -0.39 5.68
CA VAL A 40 -11.73 0.71 4.93
C VAL A 40 -10.44 0.22 4.26
N CYS A 41 -9.57 -0.51 4.97
CA CYS A 41 -8.36 -1.08 4.38
C CYS A 41 -8.66 -2.03 3.21
N SER A 42 -9.73 -2.85 3.31
CA SER A 42 -10.11 -3.80 2.26
C SER A 42 -10.56 -3.14 0.96
N ILE A 43 -11.12 -1.92 1.06
CA ILE A 43 -11.56 -1.15 -0.11
C ILE A 43 -10.40 -0.39 -0.72
N MET A 44 -9.55 0.21 0.12
CA MET A 44 -8.43 1.04 -0.34
C MET A 44 -7.26 0.24 -0.91
N LYS A 45 -7.19 -1.06 -0.61
CA LYS A 45 -6.06 -1.89 -1.04
C LYS A 45 -5.89 -1.86 -2.56
N GLU A 46 -4.64 -1.68 -3.00
CA GLU A 46 -4.21 -1.81 -4.40
C GLU A 46 -4.97 -0.91 -5.41
N GLN A 47 -5.67 0.11 -4.93
CA GLN A 47 -6.36 1.06 -5.81
C GLN A 47 -5.47 2.22 -6.24
N GLY A 48 -4.27 2.36 -5.66
CA GLY A 48 -3.34 3.46 -5.96
C GLY A 48 -3.89 4.85 -5.64
N ILE A 49 -5.00 4.92 -4.87
CA ILE A 49 -5.70 6.15 -4.54
C ILE A 49 -5.32 6.66 -3.16
N SER A 50 -5.15 7.96 -3.04
CA SER A 50 -4.96 8.67 -1.77
C SER A 50 -6.28 9.08 -1.10
N GLU A 51 -7.40 9.00 -1.82
CA GLU A 51 -8.73 9.40 -1.37
C GLU A 51 -9.80 8.37 -1.77
N LEU A 52 -10.63 7.95 -0.80
CA LEU A 52 -11.75 7.02 -0.98
C LEU A 52 -13.04 7.66 -0.49
N GLU A 53 -14.10 7.58 -1.28
CA GLU A 53 -15.47 7.83 -0.84
C GLU A 53 -16.25 6.52 -0.77
N ILE A 54 -16.92 6.27 0.37
CA ILE A 54 -17.75 5.09 0.58
C ILE A 54 -19.07 5.47 1.21
N SER A 55 -20.18 4.91 0.70
CA SER A 55 -21.49 5.08 1.33
C SER A 55 -21.57 4.32 2.66
N PHE A 56 -22.38 4.80 3.60
CA PHE A 56 -22.60 4.12 4.87
C PHE A 56 -23.20 2.73 4.66
N SER A 57 -24.08 2.57 3.66
CA SER A 57 -24.69 1.28 3.33
C SER A 57 -23.66 0.28 2.80
N ASP A 58 -22.74 0.71 1.94
CA ASP A 58 -21.68 -0.17 1.44
C ASP A 58 -20.71 -0.56 2.56
N LEU A 59 -20.34 0.41 3.41
CA LEU A 59 -19.49 0.14 4.57
C LEU A 59 -20.14 -0.89 5.50
N GLU A 60 -21.43 -0.75 5.81
CA GLU A 60 -22.18 -1.69 6.65
C GLU A 60 -22.26 -3.09 6.01
N ASN A 61 -22.54 -3.15 4.71
CA ASN A 61 -22.55 -4.41 3.95
C ASN A 61 -21.18 -5.13 3.96
N ILE A 62 -20.10 -4.36 3.85
CA ILE A 62 -18.74 -4.89 3.86
C ILE A 62 -18.37 -5.40 5.25
N ILE A 63 -18.70 -4.65 6.31
CA ILE A 63 -18.48 -5.06 7.70
C ILE A 63 -19.28 -6.33 8.00
N GLY A 64 -20.51 -6.44 7.49
CA GLY A 64 -21.38 -7.60 7.71
C GLY A 64 -21.82 -7.81 9.17
N ILE A 65 -21.72 -6.76 10.00
CA ILE A 65 -22.16 -6.73 11.40
C ILE A 65 -23.29 -5.70 11.48
N PRO A 66 -24.50 -6.08 11.93
CA PRO A 66 -25.61 -5.14 11.98
C PRO A 66 -25.40 -4.05 13.04
N PHE A 67 -25.78 -2.83 12.70
CA PHE A 67 -25.92 -1.72 13.62
C PHE A 67 -27.41 -1.50 13.95
N LYS A 68 -27.71 -1.01 15.14
CA LYS A 68 -29.08 -0.78 15.59
C LYS A 68 -29.79 0.25 14.71
N ASP A 69 -29.08 1.31 14.39
CA ASP A 69 -29.54 2.40 13.55
C ASP A 69 -28.35 3.18 12.96
N LYS A 70 -28.66 4.13 12.08
CA LYS A 70 -27.66 5.00 11.46
C LYS A 70 -26.82 5.79 12.47
N ASN A 71 -27.39 6.22 13.59
CA ASN A 71 -26.69 7.02 14.58
C ASN A 71 -25.63 6.19 15.32
N GLU A 72 -25.92 4.91 15.57
CA GLU A 72 -24.95 3.97 16.12
C GLU A 72 -23.78 3.79 15.15
N LEU A 73 -24.04 3.53 13.85
CA LEU A 73 -23.01 3.41 12.82
C LEU A 73 -22.14 4.66 12.74
N VAL A 74 -22.75 5.85 12.66
CA VAL A 74 -22.03 7.14 12.62
C VAL A 74 -21.17 7.33 13.86
N THR A 75 -21.66 6.94 15.03
CA THR A 75 -20.91 7.02 16.29
C THR A 75 -19.65 6.15 16.24
N TYR A 76 -19.77 4.90 15.78
CA TYR A 76 -18.63 4.01 15.60
C TYR A 76 -17.65 4.51 14.55
N ILE A 77 -18.13 5.00 13.39
CA ILE A 77 -17.28 5.60 12.35
C ILE A 77 -16.48 6.76 12.95
N ARG A 78 -17.12 7.72 13.61
CA ARG A 78 -16.44 8.89 14.17
C ARG A 78 -15.44 8.53 15.27
N ASN A 79 -15.75 7.55 16.12
CA ASN A 79 -14.83 7.08 17.16
C ASN A 79 -13.62 6.39 16.53
N THR A 80 -13.83 5.54 15.53
CA THR A 80 -12.75 4.89 14.75
C THR A 80 -11.84 5.93 14.09
N ASN A 81 -12.43 6.93 13.42
CA ASN A 81 -11.69 8.00 12.74
C ASN A 81 -10.79 8.77 13.71
N ARG A 82 -11.32 9.16 14.89
CA ARG A 82 -10.54 9.88 15.92
C ARG A 82 -9.37 9.04 16.43
N LYS A 83 -9.58 7.73 16.65
CA LYS A 83 -8.53 6.83 17.11
C LYS A 83 -7.47 6.64 16.04
N LEU A 84 -7.85 6.50 14.77
CA LEU A 84 -6.93 6.38 13.65
C LEU A 84 -6.10 7.65 13.42
N LEU A 85 -6.68 8.83 13.57
CA LEU A 85 -5.95 10.11 13.48
C LEU A 85 -4.97 10.32 14.65
N ASN A 86 -5.24 9.72 15.80
CA ASN A 86 -4.34 9.76 16.96
C ASN A 86 -3.33 8.59 16.98
N LEU A 87 -3.43 7.66 16.06
CA LEU A 87 -2.56 6.49 16.00
C LEU A 87 -1.20 6.90 15.42
N LYS A 88 -0.28 7.25 16.32
CA LYS A 88 1.12 7.50 15.95
C LYS A 88 1.79 6.17 15.61
N THR A 89 2.43 6.15 14.47
CA THR A 89 3.15 4.99 13.97
C THR A 89 4.63 5.33 13.87
N GLU A 90 5.47 4.44 14.36
CA GLU A 90 6.92 4.54 14.26
C GLU A 90 7.45 3.40 13.40
N ILE A 91 8.30 3.71 12.45
CA ILE A 91 9.13 2.74 11.75
C ILE A 91 10.57 3.05 12.14
N ALA A 92 11.24 2.08 12.77
CA ALA A 92 12.65 2.19 13.10
C ALA A 92 13.48 1.25 12.21
N ASN A 93 14.53 1.79 11.61
CA ASN A 93 15.51 1.03 10.84
C ASN A 93 16.89 1.67 10.98
N ASP A 94 17.89 0.90 11.40
CA ASP A 94 19.31 1.30 11.53
C ASP A 94 19.55 2.68 12.21
N GLY A 95 18.81 2.93 13.32
CA GLY A 95 18.92 4.18 14.07
C GLY A 95 18.14 5.35 13.50
N VAL A 96 17.43 5.16 12.39
CA VAL A 96 16.47 6.12 11.82
C VAL A 96 15.07 5.80 12.32
N TYR A 97 14.41 6.79 12.92
CA TYR A 97 13.04 6.70 13.41
C TYR A 97 12.15 7.58 12.55
N ILE A 98 11.06 7.03 12.05
CA ILE A 98 10.07 7.75 11.23
C ILE A 98 8.74 7.69 11.96
N ASP A 99 8.30 8.82 12.49
CA ASP A 99 6.97 8.96 13.09
C ASP A 99 5.98 9.51 12.08
N PHE A 100 4.83 8.86 11.92
CA PHE A 100 3.82 9.28 10.96
C PHE A 100 2.40 8.87 11.37
N VAL A 101 1.42 9.43 10.67
CA VAL A 101 0.02 8.98 10.71
C VAL A 101 -0.36 8.37 9.36
N LEU A 102 -1.01 7.21 9.37
CA LEU A 102 -1.40 6.52 8.13
C LEU A 102 -2.53 7.27 7.40
N PHE A 103 -3.50 7.79 8.15
CA PHE A 103 -4.64 8.53 7.60
C PHE A 103 -4.50 10.02 7.91
N ARG A 104 -4.68 10.85 6.87
CA ARG A 104 -4.56 12.31 6.98
C ARG A 104 -5.90 12.97 7.35
N THR A 105 -7.00 12.47 6.78
CA THR A 105 -8.32 13.10 6.94
C THR A 105 -9.43 12.08 6.86
N PHE A 106 -10.45 12.27 7.68
CA PHE A 106 -11.75 11.60 7.58
C PHE A 106 -12.85 12.64 7.55
N ILE A 107 -13.76 12.56 6.56
CA ILE A 107 -14.96 13.38 6.47
C ILE A 107 -16.17 12.47 6.60
N THR A 108 -16.98 12.66 7.62
CA THR A 108 -18.22 11.90 7.85
C THR A 108 -19.40 12.81 7.52
N ASP A 109 -19.92 12.70 6.30
CA ASP A 109 -21.08 13.48 5.84
C ASP A 109 -22.37 12.71 6.14
N THR A 110 -23.07 13.13 7.20
CA THR A 110 -24.33 12.48 7.62
C THR A 110 -25.52 12.86 6.73
N ASN A 111 -25.44 13.93 5.97
CA ASN A 111 -26.49 14.35 5.03
C ASN A 111 -26.46 13.49 3.75
N LYS A 112 -25.26 13.28 3.22
CA LYS A 112 -25.02 12.44 2.04
C LYS A 112 -24.88 10.95 2.37
N ASN A 113 -24.69 10.58 3.66
CA ASN A 113 -24.37 9.23 4.10
C ASN A 113 -23.06 8.69 3.49
N ILE A 114 -22.04 9.52 3.44
CA ILE A 114 -20.74 9.20 2.85
C ILE A 114 -19.64 9.38 3.90
N LEU A 115 -18.69 8.44 3.92
CA LEU A 115 -17.41 8.54 4.58
C LEU A 115 -16.34 8.78 3.52
N THR A 116 -15.62 9.90 3.60
CA THR A 116 -14.42 10.17 2.79
C THR A 116 -13.18 9.91 3.64
N VAL A 117 -12.24 9.17 3.12
CA VAL A 117 -10.97 8.80 3.78
C VAL A 117 -9.80 9.23 2.91
N LYS A 118 -8.86 9.99 3.50
CA LYS A 118 -7.62 10.39 2.82
C LYS A 118 -6.42 9.77 3.52
N VAL A 119 -5.61 9.02 2.78
CA VAL A 119 -4.38 8.39 3.27
C VAL A 119 -3.23 9.39 3.15
N ASN A 120 -2.24 9.23 4.02
CA ASN A 120 -0.97 9.90 3.87
C ASN A 120 -0.22 9.29 2.67
N GLU A 121 0.07 10.09 1.66
CA GLU A 121 0.65 9.65 0.39
C GLU A 121 2.03 9.02 0.57
N ASP A 122 2.85 9.52 1.49
CA ASP A 122 4.17 8.97 1.79
C ASP A 122 4.12 7.55 2.36
N PHE A 123 2.97 7.14 2.91
CA PHE A 123 2.75 5.83 3.52
C PHE A 123 1.66 5.01 2.84
N ALA A 124 1.21 5.43 1.66
CA ALA A 124 0.22 4.72 0.85
C ALA A 124 0.64 3.27 0.52
N TYR A 125 1.95 2.99 0.46
CA TYR A 125 2.49 1.64 0.27
C TYR A 125 2.02 0.62 1.31
N ILE A 126 1.55 1.06 2.48
CA ILE A 126 1.01 0.17 3.51
C ILE A 126 -0.26 -0.53 3.03
N LEU A 127 -1.01 0.10 2.11
CA LEU A 127 -2.25 -0.42 1.54
C LEU A 127 -2.16 -0.71 0.03
N ASN A 128 -1.10 -0.25 -0.64
CA ASN A 128 -0.91 -0.37 -2.09
C ASN A 128 0.43 -1.05 -2.42
N ASP A 129 0.59 -1.50 -3.67
CA ASP A 129 1.81 -2.14 -4.18
C ASP A 129 2.30 -3.35 -3.35
N LEU A 130 1.35 -4.13 -2.83
CA LEU A 130 1.59 -5.20 -1.88
C LEU A 130 1.99 -6.51 -2.58
N THR A 131 3.16 -6.52 -3.19
CA THR A 131 3.71 -7.70 -3.87
C THR A 131 4.43 -8.65 -2.91
N GLN A 132 4.97 -8.14 -1.80
CA GLN A 132 5.67 -8.91 -0.78
C GLN A 132 5.51 -8.28 0.61
N ASN A 133 5.90 -9.00 1.66
CA ASN A 133 5.83 -8.52 3.04
C ASN A 133 4.43 -8.05 3.47
N PHE A 134 3.39 -8.75 3.01
CA PHE A 134 2.00 -8.41 3.31
C PHE A 134 1.29 -9.49 4.14
N THR A 135 0.25 -9.05 4.84
CA THR A 135 -0.72 -9.89 5.54
C THR A 135 -2.00 -9.90 4.72
N LEU A 136 -2.54 -11.10 4.44
CA LEU A 136 -3.76 -11.30 3.67
C LEU A 136 -4.72 -12.21 4.43
N PHE A 137 -5.99 -11.82 4.54
CA PHE A 137 -7.06 -12.63 5.13
C PHE A 137 -8.46 -12.14 4.73
N GLU A 138 -9.46 -12.96 4.96
CA GLU A 138 -10.86 -12.60 4.72
C GLU A 138 -11.43 -11.74 5.85
N LEU A 139 -12.09 -10.63 5.51
CA LEU A 139 -12.77 -9.78 6.49
C LEU A 139 -13.88 -10.53 7.23
N LYS A 140 -14.55 -11.47 6.54
CA LYS A 140 -15.59 -12.32 7.14
C LYS A 140 -15.04 -13.16 8.30
N GLU A 141 -13.90 -13.86 8.11
CA GLU A 141 -13.26 -14.62 9.18
C GLU A 141 -12.91 -13.74 10.37
N PHE A 142 -12.31 -12.56 10.08
CA PHE A 142 -11.94 -11.59 11.10
C PHE A 142 -13.15 -11.09 11.90
N ASN A 143 -14.30 -10.90 11.27
CA ASN A 143 -15.52 -10.42 11.92
C ASN A 143 -16.25 -11.49 12.73
N LEU A 144 -16.00 -12.78 12.48
CA LEU A 144 -16.49 -13.87 13.32
C LEU A 144 -15.79 -13.94 14.70
N LEU A 145 -14.66 -13.26 14.86
CA LEU A 145 -13.96 -13.19 16.15
C LEU A 145 -14.63 -12.18 17.07
N THR A 146 -14.97 -12.61 18.27
CA THR A 146 -15.69 -11.78 19.26
C THR A 146 -14.77 -11.12 20.28
N SER A 147 -13.59 -11.69 20.52
CA SER A 147 -12.59 -11.10 21.41
C SER A 147 -11.64 -10.17 20.66
N ILE A 148 -11.38 -8.98 21.22
CA ILE A 148 -10.37 -8.06 20.70
C ILE A 148 -9.00 -8.73 20.64
N TYR A 149 -8.64 -9.53 21.64
CA TYR A 149 -7.39 -10.29 21.68
C TYR A 149 -7.33 -11.38 20.60
N ALA A 150 -8.48 -12.00 20.29
CA ALA A 150 -8.58 -12.94 19.19
C ALA A 150 -8.34 -12.26 17.84
N LYS A 151 -8.92 -11.07 17.62
CA LYS A 151 -8.67 -10.27 16.42
C LYS A 151 -7.19 -9.89 16.25
N HIS A 152 -6.54 -9.47 17.34
CA HIS A 152 -5.10 -9.19 17.32
C HIS A 152 -4.25 -10.43 17.04
N LEU A 153 -4.53 -11.55 17.70
CA LEU A 153 -3.81 -12.79 17.48
C LEU A 153 -3.98 -13.29 16.04
N TYR A 154 -5.22 -13.29 15.53
CA TYR A 154 -5.55 -13.74 14.19
C TYR A 154 -4.74 -13.01 13.11
N ARG A 155 -4.74 -11.67 13.11
CA ARG A 155 -4.01 -10.88 12.12
C ARG A 155 -2.48 -11.14 12.16
N LEU A 156 -1.93 -11.31 13.36
CA LEU A 156 -0.51 -11.63 13.53
C LEU A 156 -0.18 -13.04 13.03
N LEU A 157 -1.01 -14.05 13.33
CA LEU A 157 -0.79 -15.41 12.83
C LEU A 157 -0.95 -15.49 11.31
N LYS A 158 -1.89 -14.72 10.71
CA LYS A 158 -2.05 -14.64 9.24
C LYS A 158 -0.81 -14.07 8.54
N GLN A 159 -0.03 -13.20 9.18
CA GLN A 159 1.28 -12.78 8.67
C GLN A 159 2.24 -13.96 8.49
N PHE A 160 2.18 -14.94 9.39
CA PHE A 160 3.09 -16.08 9.45
C PHE A 160 2.46 -17.38 8.92
N ARG A 161 1.35 -17.29 8.17
CA ARG A 161 0.60 -18.45 7.69
C ARG A 161 1.45 -19.47 6.90
N TYR A 162 2.45 -18.99 6.15
CA TYR A 162 3.33 -19.86 5.36
C TYR A 162 4.53 -20.41 6.14
N THR A 163 4.89 -19.79 7.25
CA THR A 163 5.98 -20.28 8.11
C THR A 163 5.51 -21.25 9.18
N GLY A 164 4.22 -21.17 9.56
CA GLY A 164 3.58 -22.03 10.54
C GLY A 164 3.99 -21.74 11.99
N TYR A 165 4.67 -20.61 12.26
CA TYR A 165 4.95 -20.19 13.61
C TYR A 165 5.08 -18.68 13.76
N TYR A 166 4.74 -18.18 14.94
CA TYR A 166 4.96 -16.79 15.37
C TYR A 166 5.57 -16.81 16.77
N LYS A 167 6.73 -16.18 16.92
CA LYS A 167 7.42 -16.02 18.20
C LYS A 167 7.52 -14.55 18.55
N VAL A 168 7.15 -14.20 19.78
CA VAL A 168 7.13 -12.81 20.26
C VAL A 168 7.62 -12.75 21.70
N GLU A 169 8.35 -11.68 22.03
CA GLU A 169 8.73 -11.40 23.41
C GLU A 169 7.49 -10.96 24.21
N ILE A 170 7.41 -11.34 25.49
CA ILE A 170 6.24 -11.04 26.34
C ILE A 170 5.98 -9.53 26.50
N SER A 171 7.02 -8.71 26.52
CA SER A 171 6.95 -7.25 26.54
C SER A 171 6.26 -6.72 25.29
N GLU A 172 6.69 -7.18 24.12
CA GLU A 172 6.13 -6.79 22.84
C GLU A 172 4.70 -7.33 22.65
N PHE A 173 4.44 -8.56 23.09
CA PHE A 173 3.09 -9.10 23.13
C PHE A 173 2.14 -8.21 23.94
N LYS A 174 2.56 -7.79 25.15
CA LYS A 174 1.77 -6.87 25.99
C LYS A 174 1.51 -5.55 25.27
N ARG A 175 2.51 -5.00 24.58
CA ARG A 175 2.41 -3.74 23.84
C ARG A 175 1.42 -3.84 22.67
N LEU A 176 1.55 -4.89 21.85
CA LEU A 176 0.72 -5.08 20.63
C LEU A 176 -0.73 -5.40 20.96
N PHE A 177 -0.97 -6.12 22.08
CA PHE A 177 -2.30 -6.55 22.50
C PHE A 177 -2.96 -5.59 23.49
N ASP A 178 -2.28 -4.49 23.81
CA ASP A 178 -2.75 -3.52 24.82
C ASP A 178 -3.15 -4.20 26.15
N VAL A 179 -2.28 -5.11 26.60
CA VAL A 179 -2.50 -5.86 27.84
C VAL A 179 -2.23 -4.93 29.03
N PRO A 180 -3.14 -4.80 30.00
CA PRO A 180 -2.94 -3.97 31.16
C PRO A 180 -1.61 -4.30 31.88
N SER A 181 -0.87 -3.25 32.27
CA SER A 181 0.43 -3.39 32.94
C SER A 181 0.35 -4.19 34.24
N SER A 182 -0.80 -4.12 34.94
CA SER A 182 -1.08 -4.88 36.16
C SER A 182 -1.19 -6.39 35.98
N TYR A 183 -1.41 -6.86 34.72
CA TYR A 183 -1.60 -8.29 34.49
C TYR A 183 -0.30 -9.06 34.64
N GLN A 184 -0.33 -10.04 35.55
CA GLN A 184 0.69 -11.07 35.69
C GLN A 184 0.47 -12.19 34.66
N MET A 185 1.42 -13.10 34.51
CA MET A 185 1.34 -14.16 33.50
C MET A 185 0.08 -15.04 33.66
N ASN A 186 -0.40 -15.22 34.88
CA ASN A 186 -1.64 -15.96 35.15
C ASN A 186 -2.88 -15.24 34.59
N ASP A 187 -2.94 -13.92 34.77
CA ASP A 187 -4.02 -13.09 34.22
C ASP A 187 -3.96 -13.10 32.68
N ILE A 188 -2.77 -12.94 32.11
CA ILE A 188 -2.56 -13.01 30.65
C ILE A 188 -3.05 -14.35 30.11
N ASN A 189 -2.73 -15.46 30.77
CA ASN A 189 -3.25 -16.77 30.36
C ASN A 189 -4.76 -16.82 30.38
N LYS A 190 -5.35 -16.44 31.51
CA LYS A 190 -6.80 -16.61 31.77
C LYS A 190 -7.64 -15.65 30.95
N ARG A 191 -7.22 -14.39 30.83
CA ARG A 191 -8.04 -13.30 30.27
C ARG A 191 -7.70 -12.94 28.82
N VAL A 192 -6.49 -13.27 28.35
CA VAL A 192 -5.99 -12.90 27.02
C VAL A 192 -5.76 -14.14 26.15
N LEU A 193 -4.78 -14.98 26.53
CA LEU A 193 -4.32 -16.08 25.66
C LEU A 193 -5.34 -17.18 25.49
N ASN A 194 -5.91 -17.72 26.56
CA ASN A 194 -6.85 -18.84 26.46
C ASN A 194 -8.12 -18.49 25.66
N PRO A 195 -8.80 -17.35 25.91
CA PRO A 195 -9.93 -16.92 25.12
C PRO A 195 -9.57 -16.68 23.65
N ALA A 196 -8.47 -15.97 23.38
CA ALA A 196 -8.04 -15.68 22.04
C ALA A 196 -7.70 -16.95 21.23
N ILE A 197 -6.92 -17.88 21.82
CA ILE A 197 -6.55 -19.15 21.19
C ILE A 197 -7.81 -19.97 20.90
N LYS A 198 -8.78 -20.02 21.81
CA LYS A 198 -10.02 -20.77 21.64
C LYS A 198 -10.79 -20.33 20.39
N GLU A 199 -10.88 -19.03 20.15
CA GLU A 199 -11.55 -18.49 18.96
C GLU A 199 -10.72 -18.69 17.69
N VAL A 200 -9.43 -18.41 17.75
CA VAL A 200 -8.52 -18.43 16.58
C VAL A 200 -8.24 -19.84 16.10
N LYS A 201 -8.30 -20.87 16.96
CA LYS A 201 -8.17 -22.27 16.57
C LYS A 201 -9.12 -22.73 15.46
N LYS A 202 -10.24 -22.03 15.26
CA LYS A 202 -11.19 -22.33 14.16
C LYS A 202 -10.58 -22.09 12.78
N PHE A 203 -9.55 -21.23 12.70
CA PHE A 203 -8.92 -20.77 11.47
C PHE A 203 -7.48 -21.26 11.31
N PHE A 204 -6.88 -21.84 12.36
CA PHE A 204 -5.51 -22.33 12.35
C PHE A 204 -5.47 -23.75 12.91
N SER A 205 -5.32 -24.74 12.02
CA SER A 205 -5.20 -26.14 12.39
C SER A 205 -3.95 -26.36 13.25
N SER A 206 -4.04 -27.28 14.20
CA SER A 206 -2.93 -27.66 15.10
C SER A 206 -2.34 -26.49 15.92
N LEU A 207 -3.08 -25.38 16.09
CA LEU A 207 -2.57 -24.22 16.83
C LEU A 207 -2.25 -24.60 18.28
N THR A 208 -0.98 -24.41 18.66
CA THR A 208 -0.45 -24.63 20.02
C THR A 208 0.34 -23.41 20.49
N LEU A 209 0.44 -23.24 21.81
CA LEU A 209 1.24 -22.19 22.45
C LEU A 209 2.29 -22.84 23.35
N THR A 210 3.55 -22.55 23.06
CA THR A 210 4.71 -22.87 23.92
C THR A 210 5.23 -21.59 24.57
N LYS A 211 5.56 -21.67 25.88
CA LYS A 211 6.13 -20.58 26.65
C LYS A 211 7.60 -20.87 26.89
N GLU A 212 8.46 -20.08 26.27
CA GLU A 212 9.90 -20.22 26.42
C GLU A 212 10.40 -19.33 27.59
N LYS A 213 11.21 -19.91 28.45
CA LYS A 213 11.74 -19.24 29.63
C LYS A 213 13.20 -18.82 29.44
N GLU A 214 13.56 -17.70 30.05
CA GLU A 214 14.93 -17.31 30.30
C GLU A 214 15.12 -17.25 31.81
N GLY A 215 15.90 -18.19 32.35
CA GLY A 215 15.94 -18.44 33.77
C GLY A 215 14.57 -18.87 34.35
N LYS A 216 14.10 -18.17 35.35
CA LYS A 216 12.79 -18.45 35.99
C LYS A 216 11.59 -17.76 35.34
N ARG A 217 11.80 -16.80 34.40
CA ARG A 217 10.75 -15.98 33.83
C ARG A 217 10.42 -16.40 32.40
N ILE A 218 9.13 -16.34 32.04
CA ILE A 218 8.70 -16.52 30.66
C ILE A 218 9.14 -15.28 29.90
N LYS A 219 9.93 -15.49 28.83
CA LYS A 219 10.43 -14.41 27.96
C LYS A 219 9.72 -14.37 26.62
N TYR A 220 9.44 -15.55 26.03
CA TYR A 220 8.81 -15.62 24.73
C TYR A 220 7.53 -16.45 24.75
N LEU A 221 6.58 -16.03 23.91
CA LEU A 221 5.42 -16.80 23.51
C LEU A 221 5.64 -17.29 22.08
N LYS A 222 5.56 -18.59 21.86
CA LYS A 222 5.70 -19.20 20.53
C LYS A 222 4.41 -19.92 20.19
N PHE A 223 3.74 -19.43 19.16
CA PHE A 223 2.58 -20.05 18.56
C PHE A 223 3.04 -20.91 17.38
N THR A 224 2.58 -22.16 17.30
CA THR A 224 2.86 -23.05 16.16
C THR A 224 1.54 -23.59 15.63
N PHE A 225 1.44 -23.71 14.32
CA PHE A 225 0.22 -24.15 13.61
C PHE A 225 0.59 -24.73 12.25
N ASP A 226 -0.35 -25.42 11.59
CA ASP A 226 -0.13 -25.97 10.28
C ASP A 226 0.07 -24.85 9.25
N LYS A 227 1.06 -25.03 8.39
CA LYS A 227 1.35 -24.07 7.32
C LYS A 227 0.22 -24.08 6.29
N GLU A 228 -0.23 -22.91 5.88
CA GLU A 228 -1.04 -22.82 4.67
C GLU A 228 -0.17 -23.15 3.46
N LYS A 229 -0.68 -23.97 2.54
CA LYS A 229 -0.02 -24.16 1.25
C LYS A 229 -0.11 -22.84 0.48
N ARG A 230 0.99 -22.42 -0.12
CA ARG A 230 0.94 -21.34 -1.10
C ARG A 230 0.20 -21.87 -2.32
N SER A 231 -1.11 -21.70 -2.36
CA SER A 231 -1.85 -21.85 -3.61
C SER A 231 -1.72 -20.53 -4.35
N ILE A 232 -1.17 -20.58 -5.55
CA ILE A 232 -1.05 -19.45 -6.47
C ILE A 232 -2.43 -18.85 -6.79
N ALA A 233 -3.50 -19.61 -6.55
CA ALA A 233 -4.90 -19.19 -6.71
C ALA A 233 -5.40 -18.12 -5.72
N ASN A 234 -4.66 -17.76 -4.67
CA ASN A 234 -5.03 -16.71 -3.71
C ASN A 234 -4.34 -15.37 -3.96
N GLU A 235 -3.47 -15.29 -4.97
CA GLU A 235 -2.81 -14.05 -5.39
C GLU A 235 -2.99 -13.93 -6.91
N ASP A 236 -4.07 -13.29 -7.36
CA ASP A 236 -4.42 -13.03 -8.76
C ASP A 236 -4.30 -14.26 -9.69
N SER A 237 -5.40 -15.02 -9.78
CA SER A 237 -5.73 -16.04 -10.78
C SER A 237 -4.61 -16.96 -11.32
N ILE A 238 -4.69 -18.23 -10.90
CA ILE A 238 -4.41 -19.46 -11.63
C ILE A 238 -2.98 -19.70 -12.13
N ILE A 239 -2.27 -20.59 -11.48
CA ILE A 239 -1.63 -21.79 -12.10
C ILE A 239 -1.28 -22.77 -10.97
N ASP A 240 -1.81 -23.98 -11.08
CA ASP A 240 -1.46 -25.12 -10.23
C ASP A 240 -0.11 -25.68 -10.72
N ILE A 241 0.97 -25.40 -10.00
CA ILE A 241 2.26 -26.05 -10.24
C ILE A 241 2.60 -26.82 -8.97
N SER A 242 2.51 -28.13 -9.06
CA SER A 242 3.10 -29.05 -8.09
C SER A 242 4.61 -28.82 -8.02
N ILE A 243 5.06 -28.13 -6.98
CA ILE A 243 6.49 -27.88 -6.75
C ILE A 243 7.04 -29.06 -5.97
N ASP A 244 7.86 -29.87 -6.64
CA ASP A 244 8.68 -30.92 -6.03
C ASP A 244 9.63 -30.32 -4.99
N GLN A 245 9.82 -31.02 -3.87
CA GLN A 245 10.62 -30.56 -2.73
C GLN A 245 12.11 -30.26 -3.07
N SER A 246 12.61 -30.78 -4.20
CA SER A 246 13.94 -30.47 -4.73
C SER A 246 14.11 -29.01 -5.18
N ASN A 247 13.01 -28.30 -5.49
CA ASN A 247 13.03 -26.90 -5.89
C ASN A 247 12.96 -25.89 -4.74
N LEU A 248 12.57 -26.31 -3.54
CA LEU A 248 12.48 -25.43 -2.35
C LEU A 248 13.86 -24.95 -1.87
N ALA A 249 14.88 -25.80 -1.95
CA ALA A 249 16.26 -25.44 -1.61
C ALA A 249 16.88 -24.43 -2.60
N LEU A 250 16.39 -24.40 -3.85
CA LEU A 250 16.83 -23.46 -4.89
C LEU A 250 16.07 -22.12 -4.80
N ILE A 251 14.86 -22.09 -4.23
CA ILE A 251 14.06 -20.87 -4.05
C ILE A 251 14.56 -20.03 -2.87
N ASP A 252 15.06 -20.67 -1.82
CA ASP A 252 15.61 -19.95 -0.64
C ASP A 252 16.96 -19.25 -0.92
N GLN A 253 17.67 -19.67 -1.98
CA GLN A 253 18.87 -18.97 -2.47
C GLN A 253 18.55 -17.88 -3.53
N ARG A 254 17.31 -17.79 -4.01
CA ARG A 254 16.85 -16.80 -4.99
C ARG A 254 16.09 -15.67 -4.30
N LYS A 255 16.72 -14.94 -3.39
CA LYS A 255 16.23 -13.62 -3.02
C LYS A 255 16.16 -12.80 -4.30
N ALA A 256 14.94 -12.42 -4.72
CA ALA A 256 14.75 -11.55 -5.87
C ALA A 256 15.14 -10.11 -5.48
N ASP A 257 16.45 -9.89 -5.33
CA ASP A 257 17.02 -8.56 -5.06
C ASP A 257 17.00 -7.67 -6.33
N VAL A 258 16.43 -8.18 -7.43
CA VAL A 258 16.49 -7.52 -8.74
C VAL A 258 15.09 -7.35 -9.29
N LEU A 259 14.65 -6.09 -9.43
CA LEU A 259 13.36 -5.73 -10.02
C LEU A 259 13.53 -5.34 -11.50
N CYS A 260 12.55 -5.70 -12.32
CA CYS A 260 12.50 -5.31 -13.72
C CYS A 260 12.30 -3.79 -13.89
N PRO A 261 13.20 -3.06 -14.56
CA PRO A 261 13.03 -1.63 -14.78
C PRO A 261 11.77 -1.28 -15.57
N LYS A 262 11.27 -2.19 -16.41
CA LYS A 262 10.10 -1.93 -17.26
C LYS A 262 8.78 -2.04 -16.53
N CYS A 263 8.56 -3.09 -15.72
CA CYS A 263 7.26 -3.38 -15.08
C CYS A 263 7.29 -3.39 -13.56
N GLY A 264 8.47 -3.22 -12.92
CA GLY A 264 8.63 -3.25 -11.47
C GLY A 264 8.55 -4.65 -10.82
N LYS A 265 8.20 -5.69 -11.57
CA LYS A 265 8.09 -7.06 -11.04
C LYS A 265 9.47 -7.70 -10.84
N PRO A 266 9.60 -8.67 -9.90
CA PRO A 266 10.85 -9.40 -9.68
C PRO A 266 11.36 -10.10 -10.94
N LEU A 267 12.68 -10.02 -11.16
CA LEU A 267 13.40 -10.81 -12.14
C LEU A 267 14.10 -11.99 -11.46
N PHE A 268 14.07 -13.15 -12.13
CA PHE A 268 14.68 -14.38 -11.64
C PHE A 268 15.78 -14.82 -12.57
N LEU A 269 16.83 -15.41 -12.02
CA LEU A 269 17.88 -16.04 -12.84
C LEU A 269 17.34 -17.38 -13.38
N LEU A 270 17.04 -17.39 -14.68
CA LEU A 270 16.46 -18.54 -15.38
C LEU A 270 17.54 -19.20 -16.24
N THR A 271 17.41 -20.51 -16.45
CA THR A 271 18.35 -21.29 -17.28
C THR A 271 17.65 -21.73 -18.56
N LYS A 272 18.29 -21.48 -19.71
CA LYS A 272 17.82 -21.96 -21.02
C LYS A 272 18.18 -23.43 -21.23
N LYS A 273 17.61 -24.05 -22.26
CA LYS A 273 17.86 -25.44 -22.62
C LYS A 273 19.32 -25.73 -22.98
N ASP A 274 20.07 -24.70 -23.39
CA ASP A 274 21.50 -24.78 -23.72
C ASP A 274 22.42 -24.59 -22.50
N GLY A 275 21.85 -24.49 -21.29
CA GLY A 275 22.58 -24.29 -20.02
C GLY A 275 22.99 -22.84 -19.76
N SER A 276 22.75 -21.89 -20.64
CA SER A 276 23.01 -20.47 -20.41
C SER A 276 21.96 -19.87 -19.47
N THR A 277 22.34 -18.88 -18.65
CA THR A 277 21.45 -18.20 -17.70
C THR A 277 21.12 -16.78 -18.14
N PHE A 278 19.93 -16.30 -17.71
CA PHE A 278 19.48 -14.94 -17.96
C PHE A 278 18.50 -14.50 -16.86
N TRP A 279 18.37 -13.19 -16.65
CA TRP A 279 17.38 -12.62 -15.76
C TRP A 279 16.08 -12.36 -16.52
N GLY A 280 14.98 -12.91 -16.05
CA GLY A 280 13.69 -12.79 -16.71
C GLY A 280 12.50 -13.09 -15.79
N HIS A 281 11.31 -12.97 -16.34
CA HIS A 281 10.08 -13.32 -15.65
C HIS A 281 9.78 -14.81 -15.84
N PRO A 282 9.47 -15.56 -14.77
CA PRO A 282 9.15 -16.99 -14.88
C PRO A 282 7.88 -17.24 -15.70
N ASP A 283 6.95 -16.28 -15.74
CA ASP A 283 5.64 -16.39 -16.38
C ASP A 283 5.63 -15.84 -17.82
N TYR A 284 6.77 -15.89 -18.49
CA TYR A 284 6.99 -15.32 -19.83
C TYR A 284 5.96 -15.78 -20.89
N ASN A 285 5.43 -17.01 -20.77
CA ASN A 285 4.62 -17.63 -21.83
C ASN A 285 3.09 -17.51 -21.61
N ASP A 286 2.59 -17.03 -20.46
CA ASP A 286 1.25 -17.42 -20.07
C ASP A 286 0.13 -16.42 -20.31
N HIS A 287 0.38 -15.11 -20.61
CA HIS A 287 -0.74 -14.19 -20.89
C HIS A 287 -0.35 -12.97 -21.76
N GLU A 288 -1.32 -12.52 -22.58
CA GLU A 288 -1.32 -11.20 -23.22
C GLU A 288 -1.21 -10.11 -22.14
N GLY A 289 -0.15 -9.31 -22.24
CA GLY A 289 0.12 -8.20 -21.29
C GLY A 289 1.30 -8.43 -20.35
N ASN A 290 1.87 -9.63 -20.29
CA ASN A 290 3.06 -9.90 -19.46
C ASN A 290 4.31 -9.22 -20.03
N CYS A 291 5.14 -8.69 -19.10
CA CYS A 291 6.41 -8.10 -19.46
C CYS A 291 7.38 -9.17 -19.98
N LYS A 292 7.73 -9.09 -21.27
CA LYS A 292 8.69 -10.01 -21.94
C LYS A 292 10.14 -9.57 -21.80
N GLN A 293 10.44 -8.65 -20.87
CA GLN A 293 11.79 -8.15 -20.67
C GLN A 293 12.69 -9.22 -20.06
N SER A 294 13.88 -9.37 -20.62
CA SER A 294 14.93 -10.25 -20.10
C SER A 294 16.30 -9.58 -20.23
N TYR A 295 17.24 -9.95 -19.37
CA TYR A 295 18.56 -9.36 -19.30
C TYR A 295 19.62 -10.46 -19.16
N SER A 296 20.75 -10.29 -19.84
CA SER A 296 21.85 -11.25 -19.77
C SER A 296 22.62 -11.17 -18.45
N THR A 297 22.71 -9.98 -17.85
CA THR A 297 23.46 -9.72 -16.60
C THR A 297 22.72 -8.76 -15.68
N LYS A 298 23.13 -8.67 -14.41
CA LYS A 298 22.63 -7.68 -13.46
C LYS A 298 23.00 -6.25 -13.86
N GLU A 299 24.18 -6.06 -14.41
CA GLU A 299 24.66 -4.76 -14.89
C GLU A 299 23.77 -4.21 -16.01
N ALA A 300 23.25 -5.07 -16.89
CA ALA A 300 22.32 -4.67 -17.94
C ALA A 300 20.98 -4.18 -17.37
N ILE A 301 20.55 -4.74 -16.24
CA ILE A 301 19.33 -4.30 -15.53
C ILE A 301 19.54 -2.91 -14.90
N GLU A 302 20.69 -2.67 -14.26
CA GLU A 302 21.00 -1.37 -13.65
C GLU A 302 21.12 -0.27 -14.71
N ILE A 303 21.75 -0.55 -15.85
CA ILE A 303 21.84 0.40 -16.97
C ILE A 303 20.42 0.79 -17.47
N ASP A 304 19.51 -0.17 -17.58
CA ASP A 304 18.13 0.10 -18.02
C ASP A 304 17.34 0.86 -16.96
N ARG A 305 17.58 0.59 -15.68
CA ARG A 305 17.02 1.32 -14.54
C ARG A 305 17.46 2.78 -14.52
N GLU A 306 18.75 3.04 -14.69
CA GLU A 306 19.29 4.41 -14.75
C GLU A 306 18.72 5.19 -15.94
N LYS A 307 18.59 4.55 -17.11
CA LYS A 307 17.95 5.19 -18.27
C LYS A 307 16.51 5.58 -17.96
N LYS A 308 15.73 4.69 -17.32
CA LYS A 308 14.35 4.96 -16.96
C LYS A 308 14.23 6.08 -15.92
N LEU A 309 15.10 6.11 -14.90
CA LEU A 309 15.16 7.19 -13.92
C LEU A 309 15.43 8.54 -14.57
N LYS A 310 16.40 8.62 -15.49
CA LYS A 310 16.69 9.86 -16.24
C LYS A 310 15.49 10.33 -17.07
N VAL A 311 14.73 9.40 -17.67
CA VAL A 311 13.50 9.74 -18.40
C VAL A 311 12.44 10.30 -17.45
N LEU A 312 12.20 9.65 -16.32
CA LEU A 312 11.22 10.10 -15.32
C LEU A 312 11.59 11.47 -14.72
N GLU A 313 12.88 11.69 -14.43
CA GLU A 313 13.37 12.98 -13.97
C GLU A 313 13.18 14.09 -15.01
N ALA A 314 13.45 13.77 -16.28
CA ALA A 314 13.22 14.69 -17.40
C ALA A 314 11.74 15.04 -17.58
N GLU A 315 10.85 14.05 -17.44
CA GLU A 315 9.40 14.26 -17.49
C GLU A 315 8.89 15.10 -16.31
N LYS A 316 9.39 14.83 -15.10
CA LYS A 316 9.06 15.60 -13.90
C LYS A 316 9.53 17.05 -14.02
N ASN A 317 10.77 17.27 -14.45
CA ASN A 317 11.32 18.60 -14.68
C ASN A 317 10.52 19.36 -15.75
N ARG A 318 10.12 18.68 -16.82
CA ARG A 318 9.29 19.27 -17.86
C ARG A 318 7.90 19.69 -17.34
N SER A 319 7.25 18.84 -16.55
CA SER A 319 5.95 19.17 -15.94
C SER A 319 6.06 20.39 -15.01
N SER A 320 7.14 20.48 -14.24
CA SER A 320 7.42 21.64 -13.40
C SER A 320 7.58 22.92 -14.23
N ILE A 321 8.36 22.87 -15.32
CA ILE A 321 8.56 23.99 -16.25
C ILE A 321 7.22 24.39 -16.89
N GLU A 322 6.37 23.44 -17.28
CA GLU A 322 5.08 23.73 -17.87
C GLU A 322 4.14 24.50 -16.93
N ILE A 323 4.12 24.13 -15.66
CA ILE A 323 3.33 24.83 -14.63
C ILE A 323 3.85 26.26 -14.48
N GLU A 324 5.16 26.42 -14.32
CA GLU A 324 5.78 27.74 -14.11
C GLU A 324 5.62 28.65 -15.34
N VAL A 325 5.70 28.10 -16.55
CA VAL A 325 5.40 28.84 -17.81
C VAL A 325 3.96 29.34 -17.83
N LYS A 326 2.99 28.46 -17.51
CA LYS A 326 1.57 28.83 -17.49
C LYS A 326 1.28 29.91 -16.45
N ASP A 327 1.89 29.81 -15.28
CA ASP A 327 1.73 30.80 -14.20
C ASP A 327 2.31 32.15 -14.62
N LEU A 328 3.52 32.17 -15.21
CA LEU A 328 4.16 33.38 -15.67
C LEU A 328 3.39 34.07 -16.81
N ILE A 329 2.89 33.29 -17.78
CA ILE A 329 2.04 33.80 -18.86
C ILE A 329 0.73 34.36 -18.32
N ASN A 330 0.11 33.72 -17.34
CA ASN A 330 -1.12 34.22 -16.72
C ASN A 330 -0.90 35.55 -15.97
N GLN A 331 0.26 35.73 -15.36
CA GLN A 331 0.63 37.00 -14.71
C GLN A 331 0.86 38.14 -15.71
N HIS A 332 1.26 37.81 -16.95
CA HIS A 332 1.60 38.80 -18.01
C HIS A 332 0.73 38.60 -19.27
N LYS A 333 -0.54 38.19 -19.09
CA LYS A 333 -1.47 37.92 -20.19
C LYS A 333 -1.74 39.08 -21.17
N ASP A 334 -1.45 40.30 -20.73
CA ASP A 334 -1.58 41.52 -21.53
C ASP A 334 -0.36 41.77 -22.43
N ILE A 335 0.74 41.01 -22.24
CA ILE A 335 2.01 41.15 -22.95
C ILE A 335 2.31 39.94 -23.80
N VAL A 336 2.06 38.73 -23.25
CA VAL A 336 2.40 37.46 -23.87
C VAL A 336 1.22 36.47 -23.85
N LYS A 337 1.09 35.68 -24.93
CA LYS A 337 0.09 34.63 -25.06
C LYS A 337 0.79 33.29 -25.37
N LEU A 338 0.35 32.24 -24.70
CA LEU A 338 0.74 30.87 -25.02
C LEU A 338 0.01 30.41 -26.29
N VAL A 339 0.77 30.00 -27.30
CA VAL A 339 0.26 29.41 -28.53
C VAL A 339 0.26 27.89 -28.40
N ASP A 340 1.38 27.29 -27.98
CA ASP A 340 1.51 25.84 -27.77
C ASP A 340 2.64 25.51 -26.80
N PHE A 341 2.48 24.44 -26.03
CA PHE A 341 3.51 23.82 -25.21
C PHE A 341 3.78 22.41 -25.74
N GLY A 342 4.58 22.35 -26.80
CA GLY A 342 4.92 21.09 -27.48
C GLY A 342 5.92 20.22 -26.73
N LYS A 343 6.37 19.12 -27.34
CA LYS A 343 7.34 18.19 -26.72
C LYS A 343 8.73 18.80 -26.52
N GLU A 344 9.19 19.61 -27.46
CA GLU A 344 10.56 20.16 -27.47
C GLU A 344 10.57 21.67 -27.37
N PHE A 345 9.49 22.35 -27.71
CA PHE A 345 9.42 23.79 -27.85
C PHE A 345 8.15 24.36 -27.24
N LEU A 346 8.33 25.53 -26.60
CA LEU A 346 7.31 26.46 -26.21
C LEU A 346 7.09 27.48 -27.33
N LEU A 347 5.84 27.69 -27.74
CA LEU A 347 5.45 28.70 -28.72
C LEU A 347 4.66 29.80 -28.03
N ILE A 348 5.16 31.04 -28.11
CA ILE A 348 4.53 32.23 -27.52
C ILE A 348 4.36 33.34 -28.56
N GLU A 349 3.43 34.21 -28.30
CA GLU A 349 3.08 35.36 -29.15
C GLU A 349 2.96 36.60 -28.29
N GLN A 350 3.50 37.74 -28.78
CA GLN A 350 3.31 39.03 -28.15
C GLN A 350 1.88 39.53 -28.31
N VAL A 351 1.24 40.02 -27.26
CA VAL A 351 -0.09 40.64 -27.31
C VAL A 351 0.05 42.15 -27.67
N LYS A 352 -0.36 42.53 -28.89
CA LYS A 352 -0.39 43.95 -29.32
C LYS A 352 -1.77 44.54 -29.10
N LYS A 353 -1.84 45.73 -28.53
CA LYS A 353 -3.10 46.45 -28.22
C LYS A 353 -3.78 47.11 -29.40
N GLU A 354 -3.09 47.30 -30.53
CA GLU A 354 -3.62 47.95 -31.72
C GLU A 354 -2.96 47.36 -32.97
N ASP A 355 -3.62 46.47 -33.70
CA ASP A 355 -3.62 46.29 -35.15
C ASP A 355 -4.24 44.91 -35.53
N LEU A 356 -5.41 44.98 -36.10
CA LEU A 356 -6.23 43.82 -36.48
C LEU A 356 -5.70 43.01 -37.70
N PHE A 357 -4.56 43.40 -38.35
CA PHE A 357 -4.11 42.84 -39.62
C PHE A 357 -2.62 42.54 -39.78
N GLN A 358 -1.82 42.51 -38.69
CA GLN A 358 -0.43 42.11 -38.83
C GLN A 358 -0.22 40.67 -38.29
N ASN A 359 0.43 39.84 -39.13
CA ASN A 359 0.97 38.53 -38.69
C ASN A 359 1.99 38.76 -37.54
N ILE A 360 1.60 38.48 -36.32
CA ILE A 360 2.49 38.57 -35.16
C ILE A 360 3.42 37.35 -35.20
N PRO A 361 4.74 37.51 -35.22
CA PRO A 361 5.64 36.37 -35.29
C PRO A 361 5.58 35.55 -34.00
N VAL A 362 5.38 34.24 -34.17
CA VAL A 362 5.43 33.28 -33.05
C VAL A 362 6.88 33.04 -32.64
N THR A 363 7.21 33.30 -31.40
CA THR A 363 8.52 33.05 -30.86
C THR A 363 8.61 31.60 -30.36
N LYS A 364 9.67 30.91 -30.78
CA LYS A 364 9.92 29.50 -30.47
C LYS A 364 11.05 29.38 -29.45
N ILE A 365 10.75 28.86 -28.24
CA ILE A 365 11.72 28.66 -27.16
C ILE A 365 11.90 27.15 -26.95
N LYS A 366 13.15 26.66 -26.94
CA LYS A 366 13.45 25.27 -26.66
C LYS A 366 13.23 24.99 -25.17
N ILE A 367 12.48 23.91 -24.85
CA ILE A 367 12.17 23.53 -23.46
C ILE A 367 13.42 22.88 -22.82
N ASN A 368 14.02 23.58 -21.84
CA ASN A 368 15.15 23.14 -21.04
C ASN A 368 15.22 23.94 -19.72
N SER A 369 16.27 23.80 -18.94
CA SER A 369 16.48 24.52 -17.67
C SER A 369 16.44 26.05 -17.79
N ASN A 370 16.66 26.60 -18.99
CA ASN A 370 16.69 28.05 -19.24
C ASN A 370 15.37 28.62 -19.76
N THR A 371 14.35 27.77 -19.98
CA THR A 371 13.05 28.16 -20.59
C THR A 371 12.42 29.35 -19.88
N ILE A 372 12.38 29.33 -18.54
CA ILE A 372 11.78 30.37 -17.73
C ILE A 372 12.56 31.68 -17.84
N ALA A 373 13.89 31.63 -17.84
CA ALA A 373 14.74 32.83 -17.97
C ALA A 373 14.54 33.48 -19.35
N ILE A 374 14.48 32.66 -20.42
CA ILE A 374 14.24 33.20 -21.77
C ILE A 374 12.85 33.78 -21.89
N LEU A 375 11.82 33.11 -21.31
CA LEU A 375 10.45 33.64 -21.31
C LEU A 375 10.36 34.98 -20.59
N LYS A 376 11.00 35.15 -19.43
CA LYS A 376 11.09 36.43 -18.69
C LYS A 376 11.75 37.51 -19.53
N GLN A 377 12.85 37.18 -20.19
CA GLN A 377 13.53 38.11 -21.09
C GLN A 377 12.59 38.58 -22.22
N CYS A 378 11.86 37.67 -22.86
CA CYS A 378 10.88 38.03 -23.88
C CYS A 378 9.77 38.95 -23.34
N ILE A 379 9.28 38.68 -22.12
CA ILE A 379 8.27 39.53 -21.47
C ILE A 379 8.82 40.95 -21.23
N ASP A 380 10.04 41.04 -20.69
CA ASP A 380 10.71 42.32 -20.41
C ASP A 380 10.95 43.13 -21.72
N GLU A 381 11.35 42.45 -22.81
CA GLU A 381 11.53 43.07 -24.12
C GLU A 381 10.21 43.51 -24.78
N TRP A 382 9.09 42.90 -24.43
CA TRP A 382 7.77 43.19 -25.00
C TRP A 382 6.91 44.12 -24.13
N SER A 383 7.32 44.39 -22.89
CA SER A 383 6.68 45.31 -21.94
C SER A 383 6.88 46.78 -22.34
#